data_ba39a20392196dfa2268098025c239bd
#
_entry.id   ba39a20392196dfa2268098025c239bd
#
_cell.length_a   1.000
_cell.length_b   1.000
_cell.length_c   1.000
_cell.angle_alpha   90.00
_cell.angle_beta   90.00
_cell.angle_gamma   90.00
#
_symmetry.space_group_name_H-M   'P 1'
#
loop_
_entity.id
_entity.type
_entity.pdbx_description
1 polymer ?
#
loop_
_entity_poly.entity_id
_entity_poly.type
_entity_poly.pdbx_seq_one_letter_code
_entity_poly.pdbx_strand_id
1 'polypeptide(L)' 'METTTTKTESKMDKMFNELKAKHPDAVILLRVGDFYGSFFDDAKKVTEAIGITGFPHHALDTYLPKLIRAGLRVAICD' A
#
# COMPACT_ATOMS: atom_id res chain seq x y z
N MET A 1 22.49 -14.91 -8.30
CA MET A 1 21.61 -15.47 -8.59
C MET A 1 20.42 -15.24 -7.90
N GLU A 2 20.22 -15.64 -6.82
CA GLU A 2 19.04 -15.28 -6.10
C GLU A 2 18.98 -13.78 -6.04
N THR A 3 20.06 -13.13 -6.39
CA THR A 3 20.11 -11.68 -6.33
C THR A 3 19.08 -11.00 -7.21
N THR A 4 18.73 -11.58 -8.35
CA THR A 4 17.78 -10.90 -9.25
C THR A 4 16.41 -10.78 -8.62
N THR A 5 15.87 -11.87 -8.10
CA THR A 5 14.57 -11.85 -7.47
C THR A 5 14.61 -10.99 -6.21
N THR A 6 15.67 -11.14 -5.43
CA THR A 6 15.82 -10.38 -4.20
C THR A 6 15.84 -8.88 -4.49
N LYS A 7 16.52 -8.48 -5.55
CA LYS A 7 16.58 -7.06 -5.89
C LYS A 7 15.22 -6.50 -6.21
N THR A 8 14.39 -7.25 -6.95
CA THR A 8 13.06 -6.79 -7.31
C THR A 8 12.21 -6.62 -6.07
N GLU A 9 12.22 -7.62 -5.19
CA GLU A 9 11.46 -7.52 -3.95
C GLU A 9 12.01 -6.43 -3.05
N SER A 10 13.33 -6.34 -2.96
CA SER A 10 13.96 -5.32 -2.14
C SER A 10 13.61 -3.92 -2.60
N LYS A 11 13.47 -3.74 -3.92
CA LYS A 11 13.14 -2.42 -4.46
C LYS A 11 11.77 -1.99 -3.97
N MET A 12 10.78 -2.87 -4.02
CA MET A 12 9.44 -2.54 -3.56
C MET A 12 9.40 -2.34 -2.06
N ASP A 13 10.08 -3.21 -1.32
CA ASP A 13 10.19 -3.07 0.13
C ASP A 13 10.85 -1.74 0.48
N LYS A 14 11.87 -1.37 -0.26
CA LYS A 14 12.60 -0.15 -0.02
C LYS A 14 11.72 1.06 -0.24
N MET A 15 10.96 1.06 -1.33
CA MET A 15 10.03 2.14 -1.63
C MET A 15 8.98 2.25 -0.54
N PHE A 16 8.43 1.13 -0.12
CA PHE A 16 7.44 1.11 0.94
C PHE A 16 8.03 1.66 2.23
N ASN A 17 9.21 1.19 2.61
CA ASN A 17 9.85 1.60 3.85
C ASN A 17 10.22 3.09 3.84
N GLU A 18 10.66 3.60 2.71
CA GLU A 18 10.97 5.02 2.59
C GLU A 18 9.74 5.88 2.77
N LEU A 19 8.65 5.47 2.15
CA LEU A 19 7.40 6.20 2.28
C LEU A 19 6.86 6.08 3.70
N LYS A 20 6.99 4.92 4.30
CA LYS A 20 6.54 4.70 5.67
C LYS A 20 7.34 5.55 6.64
N ALA A 21 8.64 5.73 6.38
CA ALA A 21 9.47 6.57 7.21
C ALA A 21 9.04 8.04 7.14
N LYS A 22 8.57 8.48 5.97
CA LYS A 22 8.09 9.85 5.80
C LYS A 22 6.68 10.02 6.35
N HIS A 23 5.89 8.96 6.33
CA HIS A 23 4.50 9.02 6.74
C HIS A 23 4.19 7.87 7.70
N PRO A 24 4.80 7.87 8.89
CA PRO A 24 4.68 6.71 9.79
C PRO A 24 3.26 6.45 10.27
N ASP A 25 2.42 7.48 10.27
CA ASP A 25 1.04 7.34 10.72
C ASP A 25 0.08 7.00 9.59
N ALA A 26 0.58 6.88 8.37
CA ALA A 26 -0.28 6.65 7.21
C ALA A 26 -0.13 5.23 6.71
N VAL A 27 -1.21 4.74 6.11
CA VAL A 27 -1.18 3.50 5.36
C VAL A 27 -0.62 3.82 3.98
N ILE A 28 0.38 3.07 3.56
CA ILE A 28 1.05 3.32 2.29
C ILE A 28 0.40 2.45 1.21
N LEU A 29 -0.11 3.10 0.19
CA LEU A 29 -0.64 2.41 -0.98
C LEU A 29 0.35 2.55 -2.12
N LEU A 30 0.85 1.42 -2.60
CA LEU A 30 1.77 1.38 -3.74
C LEU A 30 1.03 0.89 -4.96
N ARG A 31 1.21 1.58 -6.06
CA ARG A 31 0.64 1.13 -7.31
C ARG A 31 1.54 0.09 -7.94
N VAL A 32 0.99 -1.09 -8.18
CA VAL A 32 1.70 -2.19 -8.82
C VAL A 32 0.87 -2.59 -10.03
N GLY A 33 1.31 -2.16 -11.22
CA GLY A 33 0.53 -2.40 -12.42
C GLY A 33 -0.80 -1.66 -12.35
N ASP A 34 -1.88 -2.40 -12.41
CA ASP A 34 -3.23 -1.83 -12.41
C ASP A 34 -3.86 -1.81 -11.02
N PHE A 35 -3.09 -2.16 -9.98
CA PHE A 35 -3.65 -2.28 -8.64
C PHE A 35 -2.90 -1.42 -7.65
N TYR A 36 -3.62 -0.97 -6.63
CA TYR A 36 -3.00 -0.42 -5.43
C TYR A 36 -2.99 -1.49 -4.37
N GLY A 37 -1.91 -1.57 -3.61
CA GLY A 37 -1.82 -2.52 -2.53
C GLY A 37 -0.95 -1.98 -1.42
N SER A 38 -1.05 -2.61 -0.26
CA SER A 38 -0.22 -2.29 0.89
C SER A 38 0.56 -3.51 1.31
N PHE A 39 1.55 -3.29 2.17
CA PHE A 39 2.45 -4.36 2.59
C PHE A 39 2.48 -4.41 4.10
N PHE A 40 2.84 -5.59 4.63
CA PHE A 40 3.09 -5.78 6.07
C PHE A 40 1.89 -5.38 6.92
N ASP A 41 2.10 -4.61 7.97
CA ASP A 41 1.03 -4.22 8.88
C ASP A 41 -0.01 -3.33 8.20
N ASP A 42 0.40 -2.54 7.22
CA ASP A 42 -0.54 -1.69 6.50
C ASP A 42 -1.53 -2.51 5.71
N ALA A 43 -1.09 -3.65 5.16
CA ALA A 43 -2.00 -4.54 4.45
C ALA A 43 -3.09 -5.06 5.38
N LYS A 44 -2.73 -5.35 6.63
CA LYS A 44 -3.72 -5.79 7.62
C LYS A 44 -4.73 -4.69 7.92
N LYS A 45 -4.26 -3.47 8.06
CA LYS A 45 -5.14 -2.34 8.33
C LYS A 45 -6.12 -2.10 7.19
N VAL A 46 -5.62 -2.21 5.96
CA VAL A 46 -6.48 -2.04 4.79
C VAL A 46 -7.52 -3.16 4.75
N THR A 47 -7.10 -4.40 4.98
CA THR A 47 -8.02 -5.53 4.97
C THR A 47 -9.10 -5.37 6.04
N GLU A 48 -8.73 -4.89 7.21
CA GLU A 48 -9.71 -4.69 8.28
C GLU A 48 -10.69 -3.58 7.93
N ALA A 49 -10.23 -2.58 7.21
CA ALA A 49 -11.06 -1.42 6.90
C ALA A 49 -12.03 -1.69 5.76
N ILE A 50 -11.57 -2.37 4.71
CA ILE A 50 -12.38 -2.53 3.49
C ILE A 50 -12.61 -3.98 3.08
N GLY A 51 -12.02 -4.93 3.81
CA GLY A 51 -12.25 -6.35 3.55
C GLY A 51 -11.37 -6.95 2.46
N ILE A 52 -10.53 -6.15 1.81
CA ILE A 52 -9.61 -6.65 0.77
C ILE A 52 -8.26 -5.99 0.96
N THR A 53 -7.20 -6.68 0.53
CA THR A 53 -5.84 -6.19 0.71
C THR A 53 -5.45 -5.15 -0.34
N GLY A 54 -6.02 -5.26 -1.53
CA GLY A 54 -5.72 -4.33 -2.62
C GLY A 54 -6.90 -4.18 -3.53
N PHE A 55 -6.84 -3.21 -4.43
CA PHE A 55 -7.95 -2.95 -5.34
C PHE A 55 -7.43 -2.34 -6.64
N PRO A 56 -8.22 -2.43 -7.72
CA PRO A 56 -7.82 -1.84 -9.00
C PRO A 56 -7.62 -0.33 -8.87
N HIS A 57 -6.66 0.21 -9.62
CA HIS A 57 -6.34 1.62 -9.49
C HIS A 57 -7.53 2.52 -9.82
N HIS A 58 -8.40 2.09 -10.73
CA HIS A 58 -9.57 2.89 -11.08
C HIS A 58 -10.64 2.86 -10.01
N ALA A 59 -10.52 2.00 -9.01
CA ALA A 59 -11.46 1.94 -7.90
C ALA A 59 -10.99 2.76 -6.69
N LEU A 60 -9.92 3.54 -6.84
CA LEU A 60 -9.40 4.34 -5.74
C LEU A 60 -10.47 5.28 -5.18
N ASP A 61 -11.27 5.89 -6.06
CA ASP A 61 -12.32 6.82 -5.63
C ASP A 61 -13.39 6.13 -4.79
N THR A 62 -13.54 4.82 -4.97
CA THR A 62 -14.50 4.04 -4.20
C THR A 62 -13.94 3.68 -2.83
N TYR A 63 -12.69 3.25 -2.79
CA TYR A 63 -12.12 2.69 -1.57
C TYR A 63 -11.41 3.70 -0.68
N LEU A 64 -10.87 4.77 -1.27
CA LEU A 64 -10.19 5.78 -0.48
C LEU A 64 -11.09 6.37 0.61
N PRO A 65 -12.34 6.78 0.29
CA PRO A 65 -13.23 7.29 1.34
C PRO A 65 -13.48 6.28 2.45
N LYS A 66 -13.53 5.00 2.10
CA LYS A 66 -13.74 3.96 3.12
C LYS A 66 -12.57 3.86 4.07
N LEU A 67 -11.35 4.00 3.55
CA LEU A 67 -10.16 4.00 4.39
C LEU A 67 -10.14 5.22 5.30
N ILE A 68 -10.49 6.38 4.76
CA ILE A 68 -10.54 7.61 5.54
C ILE A 68 -11.59 7.51 6.64
N ARG A 69 -12.75 6.94 6.34
CA ARG A 69 -13.80 6.77 7.33
C ARG A 69 -13.39 5.81 8.44
N ALA A 70 -12.52 4.86 8.13
CA ALA A 70 -12.02 3.94 9.14
C ALA A 70 -10.98 4.60 10.06
N GLY A 71 -10.70 5.89 9.84
CA GLY A 71 -9.76 6.62 10.67
C GLY A 71 -8.33 6.51 10.21
N LEU A 72 -8.11 6.02 8.99
CA LEU A 72 -6.76 5.82 8.48
C LEU A 72 -6.32 7.02 7.65
N ARG A 73 -5.05 7.35 7.76
CA ARG A 73 -4.42 8.28 6.85
C ARG A 73 -3.83 7.46 5.72
N VAL A 74 -3.84 7.99 4.51
CA VAL A 74 -3.39 7.25 3.35
C VAL A 74 -2.36 8.05 2.58
N ALA A 75 -1.23 7.42 2.29
CA ALA A 75 -0.20 7.99 1.43
C ALA A 75 -0.13 7.12 0.17
N ILE A 76 -0.24 7.75 -0.98
CA ILE A 76 -0.32 7.05 -2.25
C ILE A 76 0.95 7.26 -3.04
N CYS A 77 1.52 6.16 -3.53
CA CYS A 77 2.68 6.21 -4.39
C CYS A 77 2.30 5.63 -5.76
N ASP A 78 2.35 6.47 -6.75
CA ASP A 78 2.21 6.04 -8.14
C ASP A 78 3.59 5.84 -8.72
#